data_edcaadba5e5bb82d993c3f61614a6adb
#
_entry.id   edcaadba5e5bb82d993c3f61614a6adb
#
_cell.length_a   1.000
_cell.length_b   1.000
_cell.length_c   1.000
_cell.angle_alpha   90.00
_cell.angle_beta   90.00
_cell.angle_gamma   90.00
#
_symmetry.space_group_name_H-M   'P 1'
#
loop_
_entity.id
_entity.type
_entity.pdbx_description
1 polymer ?
#
loop_
_entity_poly.entity_id
_entity_poly.type
_entity_poly.pdbx_seq_one_letter_code
_entity_poly.pdbx_strand_id
1 'polypeptide(L)'
;MLSVWLRVIRVRFLLASVIAVSVGLALTWRQNSSIDPLDAILIFAGVMALHASVDLLNDFWDFKRGIDTKTKRTKMSGGTGVLPEGLLKPSSVYRAGITFLIIGSVIGSYFVITHGIIIGIILGFAILSIYFYSTKIVDSGLGEFFVAVKGSLIVIGTFFIQSGEITIESILGGIVVGVLSSLVLFIASFPDHDADKSKGRKSLVIAVGKEKAAKLFWIFPLISYITIIIGVSANLFPLVSLITLVTIPLMIKSGLGLRKNFDSIENLVPFMSSTLMFSRITGALFVVSFLIVL
;
A
#
# COMPACT_ATOMS: atom_id res chain seq x y z
N MET A 1 -20.54 -16.95 3.55
CA MET A 1 -20.74 -15.58 3.00
C MET A 1 -19.70 -14.60 3.53
N LEU A 2 -19.55 -14.42 4.86
CA LEU A 2 -18.56 -13.48 5.44
C LEU A 2 -17.11 -13.75 4.96
N SER A 3 -16.66 -15.01 4.97
CA SER A 3 -15.32 -15.40 4.50
C SER A 3 -15.05 -15.03 3.04
N VAL A 4 -16.08 -15.06 2.18
CA VAL A 4 -15.96 -14.66 0.76
C VAL A 4 -15.77 -13.14 0.65
N TRP A 5 -16.52 -12.36 1.44
CA TRP A 5 -16.35 -10.91 1.49
C TRP A 5 -14.99 -10.50 2.05
N LEU A 6 -14.51 -11.14 3.10
CA LEU A 6 -13.15 -10.90 3.64
C LEU A 6 -12.06 -11.26 2.62
N ARG A 7 -12.32 -12.27 1.76
CA ARG A 7 -11.41 -12.66 0.69
C ARG A 7 -11.36 -11.60 -0.41
N VAL A 8 -12.52 -11.09 -0.90
CA VAL A 8 -12.55 -10.10 -1.98
C VAL A 8 -12.04 -8.73 -1.54
N ILE A 9 -12.22 -8.34 -0.26
CA ILE A 9 -11.66 -7.12 0.34
C ILE A 9 -10.13 -7.26 0.56
N ARG A 10 -9.56 -8.47 0.40
CA ARG A 10 -8.13 -8.73 0.59
C ARG A 10 -7.62 -8.28 1.96
N VAL A 11 -8.31 -8.61 3.04
CA VAL A 11 -8.03 -8.13 4.43
C VAL A 11 -6.53 -8.15 4.80
N ARG A 12 -5.75 -9.10 4.25
CA ARG A 12 -4.30 -9.16 4.50
C ARG A 12 -3.57 -7.91 4.00
N PHE A 13 -4.04 -7.26 2.93
CA PHE A 13 -3.39 -6.08 2.35
C PHE A 13 -3.81 -4.80 3.06
N LEU A 14 -4.96 -4.78 3.74
CA LEU A 14 -5.39 -3.65 4.58
C LEU A 14 -4.36 -3.30 5.66
N LEU A 15 -3.56 -4.27 6.11
CA LEU A 15 -2.50 -4.04 7.10
C LEU A 15 -1.47 -2.98 6.65
N ALA A 16 -1.26 -2.81 5.35
CA ALA A 16 -0.40 -1.72 4.86
C ALA A 16 -0.95 -0.34 5.22
N SER A 17 -2.27 -0.15 5.11
CA SER A 17 -2.92 1.10 5.50
C SER A 17 -3.01 1.26 7.02
N VAL A 18 -3.19 0.16 7.76
CA VAL A 18 -3.08 0.19 9.25
C VAL A 18 -1.71 0.72 9.65
N ILE A 19 -0.62 0.19 9.07
CA ILE A 19 0.75 0.66 9.34
C ILE A 19 0.89 2.14 8.95
N ALA A 20 0.37 2.56 7.80
CA ALA A 20 0.49 3.94 7.34
C ALA A 20 -0.19 4.93 8.31
N VAL A 21 -1.43 4.65 8.72
CA VAL A 21 -2.13 5.46 9.74
C VAL A 21 -1.36 5.44 11.06
N SER A 22 -0.91 4.26 11.50
CA SER A 22 -0.16 4.12 12.75
C SER A 22 1.16 4.90 12.76
N VAL A 23 1.88 4.99 11.62
CA VAL A 23 3.09 5.84 11.51
C VAL A 23 2.71 7.31 11.68
N GLY A 24 1.65 7.79 11.01
CA GLY A 24 1.18 9.16 11.17
C GLY A 24 0.83 9.51 12.62
N LEU A 25 0.08 8.62 13.29
CA LEU A 25 -0.27 8.78 14.71
C LEU A 25 0.96 8.71 15.63
N ALA A 26 1.89 7.79 15.38
CA ALA A 26 3.08 7.64 16.20
C ALA A 26 4.03 8.85 16.08
N LEU A 27 4.13 9.46 14.90
CA LEU A 27 4.83 10.73 14.68
C LEU A 27 4.17 11.86 15.45
N THR A 28 2.83 11.97 15.40
CA THR A 28 2.08 12.96 16.18
C THR A 28 2.30 12.78 17.68
N TRP A 29 2.19 11.53 18.18
CA TRP A 29 2.45 11.23 19.59
C TRP A 29 3.83 11.68 20.03
N ARG A 30 4.85 11.40 19.22
CA ARG A 30 6.21 11.82 19.51
C ARG A 30 6.38 13.34 19.59
N GLN A 31 5.70 14.07 18.71
CA GLN A 31 5.81 15.53 18.64
C GLN A 31 4.97 16.24 19.72
N ASN A 32 3.70 15.82 19.88
CA ASN A 32 2.72 16.57 20.68
C ASN A 32 2.39 15.89 22.01
N SER A 33 2.84 14.65 22.24
CA SER A 33 2.51 13.79 23.40
C SER A 33 0.99 13.60 23.59
N SER A 34 0.20 13.85 22.55
CA SER A 34 -1.26 13.72 22.55
C SER A 34 -1.77 13.31 21.16
N ILE A 35 -2.91 12.63 21.16
CA ILE A 35 -3.67 12.23 19.97
C ILE A 35 -5.13 12.47 20.28
N ASP A 36 -5.91 13.04 19.36
CA ASP A 36 -7.36 13.04 19.44
C ASP A 36 -7.88 11.62 19.10
N PRO A 37 -8.55 10.92 20.06
CA PRO A 37 -8.97 9.54 19.83
C PRO A 37 -10.09 9.44 18.80
N LEU A 38 -11.00 10.43 18.73
CA LEU A 38 -12.11 10.43 17.80
C LEU A 38 -11.60 10.57 16.37
N ASP A 39 -10.72 11.53 16.13
CA ASP A 39 -10.10 11.73 14.83
C ASP A 39 -9.27 10.51 14.44
N ALA A 40 -8.53 9.89 15.36
CA ALA A 40 -7.78 8.67 15.09
C ALA A 40 -8.70 7.53 14.62
N ILE A 41 -9.84 7.29 15.30
CA ILE A 41 -10.82 6.28 14.91
C ILE A 41 -11.42 6.59 13.53
N LEU A 42 -11.81 7.84 13.28
CA LEU A 42 -12.36 8.27 12.00
C LEU A 42 -11.35 8.15 10.86
N ILE A 43 -10.07 8.49 11.10
CA ILE A 43 -8.99 8.29 10.12
C ILE A 43 -8.87 6.80 9.77
N PHE A 44 -8.78 5.91 10.77
CA PHE A 44 -8.75 4.47 10.52
C PHE A 44 -9.96 4.01 9.71
N ALA A 45 -11.16 4.39 10.11
CA ALA A 45 -12.40 4.00 9.43
C ALA A 45 -12.42 4.49 7.97
N GLY A 46 -12.10 5.75 7.73
CA GLY A 46 -12.07 6.36 6.40
C GLY A 46 -11.02 5.70 5.50
N VAL A 47 -9.79 5.55 5.99
CA VAL A 47 -8.68 4.94 5.22
C VAL A 47 -8.96 3.47 4.93
N MET A 48 -9.52 2.70 5.89
CA MET A 48 -9.90 1.31 5.65
C MET A 48 -11.03 1.20 4.63
N ALA A 49 -12.03 2.09 4.68
CA ALA A 49 -13.09 2.12 3.69
C ALA A 49 -12.55 2.40 2.28
N LEU A 50 -11.69 3.42 2.12
CA LEU A 50 -11.05 3.73 0.85
C LEU A 50 -10.17 2.59 0.34
N HIS A 51 -9.45 1.88 1.22
CA HIS A 51 -8.64 0.72 0.82
C HIS A 51 -9.53 -0.46 0.38
N ALA A 52 -10.57 -0.78 1.13
CA ALA A 52 -11.54 -1.80 0.73
C ALA A 52 -12.19 -1.47 -0.62
N SER A 53 -12.48 -0.19 -0.87
CA SER A 53 -13.03 0.27 -2.15
C SER A 53 -12.08 -0.03 -3.31
N VAL A 54 -10.79 0.31 -3.21
CA VAL A 54 -9.84 0.07 -4.31
C VAL A 54 -9.69 -1.42 -4.59
N ASP A 55 -9.67 -2.27 -3.58
CA ASP A 55 -9.57 -3.71 -3.75
C ASP A 55 -10.79 -4.30 -4.45
N LEU A 56 -12.00 -3.90 -4.03
CA LEU A 56 -13.26 -4.33 -4.64
C LEU A 56 -13.41 -3.86 -6.09
N LEU A 57 -13.11 -2.59 -6.37
CA LEU A 57 -13.18 -2.03 -7.71
C LEU A 57 -12.10 -2.64 -8.61
N ASN A 58 -10.91 -2.92 -8.09
CA ASN A 58 -9.86 -3.62 -8.83
C ASN A 58 -10.32 -5.03 -9.22
N ASP A 59 -10.83 -5.82 -8.27
CA ASP A 59 -11.31 -7.18 -8.54
C ASP A 59 -12.44 -7.19 -9.60
N PHE A 60 -13.38 -6.22 -9.52
CA PHE A 60 -14.44 -6.05 -10.49
C PHE A 60 -13.92 -5.74 -11.91
N TRP A 61 -13.03 -4.74 -12.03
CA TRP A 61 -12.53 -4.32 -13.34
C TRP A 61 -11.60 -5.34 -13.96
N ASP A 62 -10.78 -6.03 -13.17
CA ASP A 62 -9.88 -7.08 -13.64
C ASP A 62 -10.66 -8.29 -14.15
N PHE A 63 -11.74 -8.66 -13.46
CA PHE A 63 -12.68 -9.66 -13.93
C PHE A 63 -13.36 -9.23 -15.24
N LYS A 64 -13.91 -8.00 -15.29
CA LYS A 64 -14.61 -7.47 -16.47
C LYS A 64 -13.69 -7.38 -17.70
N ARG A 65 -12.42 -7.09 -17.51
CA ARG A 65 -11.39 -7.05 -18.57
C ARG A 65 -10.88 -8.45 -18.93
N GLY A 66 -11.27 -9.48 -18.19
CA GLY A 66 -10.83 -10.87 -18.40
C GLY A 66 -9.35 -11.08 -18.07
N ILE A 67 -8.80 -10.32 -17.14
CA ILE A 67 -7.42 -10.48 -16.63
C ILE A 67 -7.41 -11.68 -15.68
N ASP A 68 -8.25 -11.66 -14.65
CA ASP A 68 -8.33 -12.67 -13.60
C ASP A 68 -8.70 -14.07 -14.09
N THR A 69 -9.26 -14.18 -15.30
CA THR A 69 -9.57 -15.48 -15.93
C THR A 69 -8.36 -16.12 -16.61
N LYS A 70 -7.28 -15.35 -16.86
CA LYS A 70 -6.06 -15.82 -17.54
C LYS A 70 -4.85 -15.95 -16.59
N THR A 71 -4.91 -15.33 -15.43
CA THR A 71 -3.79 -15.31 -14.49
C THR A 71 -3.71 -16.61 -13.69
N LYS A 72 -2.51 -17.19 -13.58
CA LYS A 72 -2.24 -18.28 -12.62
C LYS A 72 -2.21 -17.70 -11.21
N ARG A 73 -3.30 -17.91 -10.47
CA ARG A 73 -3.47 -17.31 -9.14
C ARG A 73 -2.49 -17.85 -8.13
N THR A 74 -1.93 -16.95 -7.34
CA THR A 74 -1.13 -17.26 -6.15
C THR A 74 -1.81 -16.75 -4.89
N LYS A 75 -1.20 -16.96 -3.71
CA LYS A 75 -1.69 -16.33 -2.47
C LYS A 75 -1.53 -14.80 -2.45
N MET A 76 -0.78 -14.22 -3.40
CA MET A 76 -0.36 -12.82 -3.37
C MET A 76 -0.62 -12.05 -4.67
N SER A 77 -1.00 -12.72 -5.74
CA SER A 77 -1.25 -12.14 -7.07
C SER A 77 -2.35 -12.91 -7.81
N GLY A 78 -2.82 -12.38 -8.94
CA GLY A 78 -3.81 -13.02 -9.80
C GLY A 78 -5.24 -12.86 -9.33
N GLY A 79 -5.58 -11.75 -8.69
CA GLY A 79 -6.93 -11.48 -8.19
C GLY A 79 -7.33 -12.34 -7.00
N THR A 80 -8.54 -12.14 -6.50
CA THR A 80 -9.06 -12.91 -5.36
C THR A 80 -9.69 -14.25 -5.78
N GLY A 81 -10.06 -14.35 -7.05
CA GLY A 81 -10.79 -15.48 -7.61
C GLY A 81 -12.26 -15.55 -7.24
N VAL A 82 -12.75 -14.64 -6.43
CA VAL A 82 -14.15 -14.64 -5.99
C VAL A 82 -15.11 -14.51 -7.15
N LEU A 83 -14.81 -13.64 -8.11
CA LEU A 83 -15.63 -13.44 -9.31
C LEU A 83 -15.45 -14.55 -10.35
N PRO A 84 -14.24 -14.99 -10.71
CA PRO A 84 -14.07 -16.13 -11.61
C PRO A 84 -14.68 -17.43 -11.09
N GLU A 85 -14.69 -17.65 -9.77
CA GLU A 85 -15.33 -18.82 -9.13
C GLU A 85 -16.84 -18.69 -8.97
N GLY A 86 -17.44 -17.54 -9.34
CA GLY A 86 -18.89 -17.30 -9.26
C GLY A 86 -19.42 -17.18 -7.83
N LEU A 87 -18.55 -16.95 -6.83
CA LEU A 87 -18.93 -16.87 -5.41
C LEU A 87 -19.72 -15.61 -5.07
N LEU A 88 -19.52 -14.52 -5.81
CA LEU A 88 -20.27 -13.28 -5.73
C LEU A 88 -20.65 -12.79 -7.13
N LYS A 89 -21.77 -12.07 -7.23
CA LYS A 89 -22.15 -11.38 -8.46
C LYS A 89 -21.26 -10.16 -8.70
N PRO A 90 -20.75 -9.93 -9.91
CA PRO A 90 -19.91 -8.76 -10.22
C PRO A 90 -20.57 -7.43 -9.82
N SER A 91 -21.88 -7.29 -10.04
CA SER A 91 -22.65 -6.11 -9.65
C SER A 91 -22.68 -5.88 -8.12
N SER A 92 -22.61 -6.94 -7.32
CA SER A 92 -22.55 -6.82 -5.86
C SER A 92 -21.19 -6.33 -5.40
N VAL A 93 -20.10 -6.83 -6.00
CA VAL A 93 -18.73 -6.40 -5.71
C VAL A 93 -18.53 -4.93 -6.13
N TYR A 94 -19.01 -4.54 -7.32
CA TYR A 94 -18.96 -3.15 -7.78
C TYR A 94 -19.72 -2.21 -6.84
N ARG A 95 -20.98 -2.56 -6.49
CA ARG A 95 -21.78 -1.75 -5.55
C ARG A 95 -21.11 -1.61 -4.20
N ALA A 96 -20.58 -2.69 -3.64
CA ALA A 96 -19.82 -2.64 -2.40
C ALA A 96 -18.59 -1.71 -2.51
N GLY A 97 -17.83 -1.79 -3.62
CA GLY A 97 -16.71 -0.91 -3.89
C GLY A 97 -17.13 0.57 -3.88
N ILE A 98 -18.21 0.92 -4.57
CA ILE A 98 -18.74 2.30 -4.58
C ILE A 98 -19.26 2.71 -3.19
N THR A 99 -19.95 1.81 -2.46
CA THR A 99 -20.40 2.10 -1.10
C THR A 99 -19.24 2.44 -0.17
N PHE A 100 -18.16 1.65 -0.20
CA PHE A 100 -16.96 1.93 0.60
C PHE A 100 -16.26 3.23 0.14
N LEU A 101 -16.25 3.55 -1.16
CA LEU A 101 -15.76 4.82 -1.66
C LEU A 101 -16.55 5.99 -1.07
N ILE A 102 -17.88 5.91 -1.08
CA ILE A 102 -18.76 6.93 -0.51
C ILE A 102 -18.52 7.07 1.00
N ILE A 103 -18.48 5.98 1.75
CA ILE A 103 -18.22 6.00 3.20
C ILE A 103 -16.91 6.71 3.50
N GLY A 104 -15.81 6.31 2.83
CA GLY A 104 -14.51 6.94 3.02
C GLY A 104 -14.49 8.40 2.59
N SER A 105 -15.22 8.76 1.51
CA SER A 105 -15.35 10.14 1.05
C SER A 105 -16.14 11.01 2.02
N VAL A 106 -17.20 10.50 2.62
CA VAL A 106 -17.99 11.24 3.65
C VAL A 106 -17.14 11.52 4.87
N ILE A 107 -16.41 10.51 5.38
CA ILE A 107 -15.48 10.70 6.51
C ILE A 107 -14.36 11.70 6.12
N GLY A 108 -13.79 11.55 4.93
CA GLY A 108 -12.77 12.47 4.42
C GLY A 108 -13.30 13.90 4.27
N SER A 109 -14.55 14.08 3.83
CA SER A 109 -15.19 15.39 3.71
C SER A 109 -15.38 16.08 5.07
N TYR A 110 -15.66 15.32 6.12
CA TYR A 110 -15.63 15.85 7.48
C TYR A 110 -14.27 16.48 7.79
N PHE A 111 -13.17 15.79 7.49
CA PHE A 111 -11.83 16.35 7.69
C PHE A 111 -11.49 17.51 6.75
N VAL A 112 -12.07 17.55 5.55
CA VAL A 112 -11.93 18.74 4.68
C VAL A 112 -12.57 19.98 5.32
N ILE A 113 -13.74 19.82 5.92
CA ILE A 113 -14.45 20.92 6.58
C ILE A 113 -13.71 21.38 7.84
N THR A 114 -13.16 20.47 8.62
CA THR A 114 -12.53 20.78 9.91
C THR A 114 -11.05 21.17 9.78
N HIS A 115 -10.31 20.63 8.78
CA HIS A 115 -8.85 20.82 8.63
C HIS A 115 -8.46 21.50 7.29
N GLY A 116 -9.44 21.82 6.44
CA GLY A 116 -9.25 22.68 5.27
C GLY A 116 -8.75 21.98 4.02
N ILE A 117 -8.31 22.81 3.06
CA ILE A 117 -8.08 22.43 1.65
C ILE A 117 -6.99 21.38 1.45
N ILE A 118 -6.00 21.30 2.35
CA ILE A 118 -4.91 20.32 2.23
C ILE A 118 -5.49 18.90 2.26
N ILE A 119 -6.41 18.62 3.19
CA ILE A 119 -7.11 17.32 3.24
C ILE A 119 -7.99 17.14 2.01
N GLY A 120 -8.58 18.23 1.49
CA GLY A 120 -9.35 18.20 0.24
C GLY A 120 -8.52 17.72 -0.96
N ILE A 121 -7.28 18.18 -1.07
CA ILE A 121 -6.34 17.75 -2.13
C ILE A 121 -5.98 16.26 -1.95
N ILE A 122 -5.67 15.84 -0.72
CA ILE A 122 -5.34 14.43 -0.42
C ILE A 122 -6.55 13.52 -0.72
N LEU A 123 -7.75 13.91 -0.29
CA LEU A 123 -8.98 13.16 -0.54
C LEU A 123 -9.32 13.11 -2.04
N GLY A 124 -9.21 14.21 -2.74
CA GLY A 124 -9.42 14.30 -4.18
C GLY A 124 -8.47 13.36 -4.94
N PHE A 125 -7.19 13.39 -4.59
CA PHE A 125 -6.20 12.45 -5.13
C PHE A 125 -6.59 10.99 -4.83
N ALA A 126 -7.02 10.68 -3.61
CA ALA A 126 -7.41 9.33 -3.22
C ALA A 126 -8.64 8.84 -4.02
N ILE A 127 -9.71 9.64 -4.12
CA ILE A 127 -10.93 9.29 -4.86
C ILE A 127 -10.62 9.05 -6.35
N LEU A 128 -9.91 9.97 -6.99
CA LEU A 128 -9.53 9.85 -8.40
C LEU A 128 -8.63 8.64 -8.64
N SER A 129 -7.64 8.44 -7.76
CA SER A 129 -6.75 7.28 -7.85
C SER A 129 -7.52 5.97 -7.70
N ILE A 130 -8.42 5.84 -6.72
CA ILE A 130 -9.21 4.62 -6.49
C ILE A 130 -10.10 4.31 -7.70
N TYR A 131 -10.81 5.30 -8.21
CA TYR A 131 -11.75 5.11 -9.31
C TYR A 131 -11.05 4.76 -10.63
N PHE A 132 -9.93 5.43 -10.93
CA PHE A 132 -9.19 5.25 -12.17
C PHE A 132 -8.05 4.23 -12.10
N TYR A 133 -7.78 3.64 -10.92
CA TYR A 133 -6.65 2.73 -10.72
C TYR A 133 -6.59 1.64 -11.78
N SER A 134 -7.61 0.80 -11.84
CA SER A 134 -7.64 -0.39 -12.69
C SER A 134 -7.93 -0.12 -14.17
N THR A 135 -8.34 1.12 -14.52
CA THR A 135 -8.77 1.47 -15.89
C THR A 135 -7.82 2.42 -16.61
N LYS A 136 -7.03 3.21 -15.86
CA LYS A 136 -6.13 4.22 -16.43
C LYS A 136 -4.71 4.15 -15.84
N ILE A 137 -4.60 4.14 -14.50
CA ILE A 137 -3.32 4.29 -13.81
C ILE A 137 -2.43 3.07 -14.05
N VAL A 138 -2.97 1.86 -13.91
CA VAL A 138 -2.21 0.62 -14.15
C VAL A 138 -1.82 0.48 -15.62
N ASP A 139 -2.66 0.97 -16.54
CA ASP A 139 -2.38 0.92 -17.97
C ASP A 139 -1.33 1.96 -18.40
N SER A 140 -1.07 2.99 -17.58
CA SER A 140 -0.03 4.00 -17.85
C SER A 140 1.38 3.57 -17.42
N GLY A 141 1.52 2.48 -16.65
CA GLY A 141 2.80 2.04 -16.08
C GLY A 141 3.20 2.75 -14.78
N LEU A 142 2.28 3.52 -14.20
CA LEU A 142 2.52 4.33 -12.99
C LEU A 142 1.96 3.69 -11.72
N GLY A 143 1.54 2.41 -11.76
CA GLY A 143 0.89 1.74 -10.63
C GLY A 143 1.74 1.77 -9.36
N GLU A 144 3.03 1.42 -9.45
CA GLU A 144 3.96 1.41 -8.33
C GLU A 144 4.18 2.83 -7.75
N PHE A 145 4.30 3.84 -8.61
CA PHE A 145 4.42 5.24 -8.19
C PHE A 145 3.17 5.71 -7.45
N PHE A 146 1.99 5.44 -7.99
CA PHE A 146 0.73 5.83 -7.33
C PHE A 146 0.54 5.14 -5.97
N VAL A 147 0.95 3.88 -5.84
CA VAL A 147 0.89 3.18 -4.54
C VAL A 147 1.88 3.80 -3.55
N ALA A 148 3.08 4.19 -4.00
CA ALA A 148 4.04 4.90 -3.14
C ALA A 148 3.46 6.24 -2.66
N VAL A 149 2.95 7.06 -3.58
CA VAL A 149 2.34 8.36 -3.25
C VAL A 149 1.13 8.18 -2.33
N LYS A 150 0.23 7.23 -2.61
CA LYS A 150 -0.91 6.93 -1.76
C LYS A 150 -0.47 6.58 -0.32
N GLY A 151 0.51 5.70 -0.18
CA GLY A 151 1.03 5.31 1.13
C GLY A 151 1.63 6.49 1.89
N SER A 152 2.37 7.35 1.19
CA SER A 152 2.94 8.58 1.76
C SER A 152 1.86 9.56 2.22
N LEU A 153 0.83 9.78 1.39
CA LEU A 153 -0.25 10.71 1.69
C LEU A 153 -1.14 10.24 2.86
N ILE A 154 -1.25 8.92 3.10
CA ILE A 154 -1.94 8.42 4.31
C ILE A 154 -1.17 8.84 5.57
N VAL A 155 0.15 8.69 5.59
CA VAL A 155 0.98 9.12 6.74
C VAL A 155 0.87 10.63 6.94
N ILE A 156 1.11 11.42 5.89
CA ILE A 156 1.10 12.88 5.93
C ILE A 156 -0.28 13.40 6.32
N GLY A 157 -1.36 12.88 5.73
CA GLY A 157 -2.72 13.27 6.03
C GLY A 157 -3.14 12.93 7.46
N THR A 158 -2.75 11.75 7.95
CA THR A 158 -2.99 11.36 9.36
C THR A 158 -2.28 12.30 10.31
N PHE A 159 -0.99 12.57 10.07
CA PHE A 159 -0.22 13.50 10.87
C PHE A 159 -0.82 14.91 10.83
N PHE A 160 -1.16 15.42 9.64
CA PHE A 160 -1.74 16.74 9.47
C PHE A 160 -3.08 16.91 10.21
N ILE A 161 -3.98 15.91 10.15
CA ILE A 161 -5.25 15.97 10.87
C ILE A 161 -5.01 16.10 12.37
N GLN A 162 -4.01 15.43 12.91
CA GLN A 162 -3.73 15.40 14.34
C GLN A 162 -2.89 16.58 14.84
N SER A 163 -2.01 17.15 14.00
CA SER A 163 -1.05 18.20 14.40
C SER A 163 -1.37 19.59 13.82
N GLY A 164 -2.14 19.67 12.74
CA GLY A 164 -2.41 20.90 12.01
C GLY A 164 -1.31 21.33 11.05
N GLU A 165 -0.21 20.59 10.92
CA GLU A 165 0.95 20.97 10.11
C GLU A 165 1.52 19.79 9.30
N ILE A 166 2.34 20.13 8.29
CA ILE A 166 3.13 19.15 7.54
C ILE A 166 4.60 19.40 7.87
N THR A 167 5.26 18.41 8.45
CA THR A 167 6.68 18.51 8.83
C THR A 167 7.55 17.62 7.94
N ILE A 168 8.85 17.85 7.97
CA ILE A 168 9.82 16.99 7.23
C ILE A 168 9.73 15.55 7.74
N GLU A 169 9.49 15.34 9.04
CA GLU A 169 9.32 14.02 9.66
C GLU A 169 8.13 13.28 9.04
N SER A 170 7.00 13.96 8.87
CA SER A 170 5.81 13.37 8.28
C SER A 170 6.01 13.01 6.81
N ILE A 171 6.76 13.81 6.05
CA ILE A 171 7.12 13.55 4.66
C ILE A 171 8.06 12.34 4.57
N LEU A 172 9.14 12.33 5.36
CA LEU A 172 10.09 11.21 5.35
C LEU A 172 9.43 9.91 5.82
N GLY A 173 8.61 9.96 6.88
CA GLY A 173 7.82 8.80 7.34
C GLY A 173 6.87 8.30 6.27
N GLY A 174 6.24 9.21 5.53
CA GLY A 174 5.41 8.90 4.37
C GLY A 174 6.20 8.19 3.27
N ILE A 175 7.38 8.68 2.90
CA ILE A 175 8.25 8.05 1.90
C ILE A 175 8.59 6.61 2.29
N VAL A 176 8.99 6.37 3.54
CA VAL A 176 9.31 5.01 4.03
C VAL A 176 8.13 4.06 3.80
N VAL A 177 6.94 4.43 4.27
CA VAL A 177 5.74 3.56 4.19
C VAL A 177 5.25 3.42 2.75
N GLY A 178 5.27 4.51 1.98
CA GLY A 178 4.83 4.51 0.59
C GLY A 178 5.69 3.58 -0.27
N VAL A 179 7.01 3.65 -0.13
CA VAL A 179 7.95 2.81 -0.89
C VAL A 179 7.84 1.34 -0.48
N LEU A 180 7.67 1.05 0.81
CA LEU A 180 7.43 -0.32 1.30
C LEU A 180 6.12 -0.90 0.74
N SER A 181 5.08 -0.09 0.61
CA SER A 181 3.80 -0.51 0.01
C SER A 181 3.95 -0.78 -1.50
N SER A 182 4.67 0.10 -2.19
CA SER A 182 4.97 -0.03 -3.62
C SER A 182 5.79 -1.29 -3.93
N LEU A 183 6.74 -1.66 -3.07
CA LEU A 183 7.52 -2.88 -3.20
C LEU A 183 6.64 -4.15 -3.22
N VAL A 184 5.57 -4.17 -2.40
CA VAL A 184 4.64 -5.31 -2.35
C VAL A 184 3.87 -5.43 -3.68
N LEU A 185 3.41 -4.30 -4.26
CA LEU A 185 2.79 -4.31 -5.59
C LEU A 185 3.79 -4.75 -6.66
N PHE A 186 5.02 -4.21 -6.61
CA PHE A 186 6.07 -4.52 -7.56
C PHE A 186 6.36 -6.03 -7.65
N ILE A 187 6.55 -6.71 -6.50
CA ILE A 187 6.82 -8.16 -6.54
C ILE A 187 5.60 -8.97 -6.96
N ALA A 188 4.38 -8.51 -6.65
CA ALA A 188 3.14 -9.14 -7.07
C ALA A 188 2.91 -9.05 -8.59
N SER A 189 3.53 -8.07 -9.27
CA SER A 189 3.43 -7.91 -10.73
C SER A 189 4.21 -8.95 -11.54
N PHE A 190 5.12 -9.72 -10.93
CA PHE A 190 5.89 -10.74 -11.67
C PHE A 190 5.04 -11.93 -12.14
N PRO A 191 4.25 -12.60 -11.27
CA PRO A 191 3.35 -13.66 -11.73
C PRO A 191 2.29 -13.17 -12.70
N ASP A 192 1.85 -11.92 -12.56
CA ASP A 192 0.77 -11.35 -13.37
C ASP A 192 1.25 -10.81 -14.73
N HIS A 193 2.57 -10.75 -14.95
CA HIS A 193 3.21 -10.13 -16.12
C HIS A 193 2.58 -10.51 -17.46
N ASP A 194 2.42 -11.81 -17.75
CA ASP A 194 1.96 -12.26 -19.07
C ASP A 194 0.46 -12.02 -19.27
N ALA A 195 -0.34 -12.21 -18.22
CA ALA A 195 -1.77 -11.94 -18.23
C ALA A 195 -2.04 -10.45 -18.41
N ASP A 196 -1.38 -9.61 -17.60
CA ASP A 196 -1.49 -8.16 -17.65
C ASP A 196 -1.05 -7.60 -19.01
N LYS A 197 0.11 -8.02 -19.50
CA LYS A 197 0.64 -7.62 -20.81
C LYS A 197 -0.33 -7.96 -21.94
N SER A 198 -0.95 -9.16 -21.90
CA SER A 198 -1.94 -9.59 -22.91
C SER A 198 -3.19 -8.72 -22.94
N LYS A 199 -3.45 -7.94 -21.89
CA LYS A 199 -4.61 -7.04 -21.72
C LYS A 199 -4.25 -5.56 -21.75
N GLY A 200 -3.01 -5.23 -22.16
CA GLY A 200 -2.57 -3.84 -22.36
C GLY A 200 -2.14 -3.12 -21.09
N ARG A 201 -1.98 -3.80 -19.96
CA ARG A 201 -1.39 -3.22 -18.75
C ARG A 201 0.12 -2.95 -18.95
N LYS A 202 0.62 -1.98 -18.21
CA LYS A 202 2.02 -1.54 -18.27
C LYS A 202 2.60 -1.37 -16.86
N SER A 203 2.68 -2.47 -16.08
CA SER A 203 3.44 -2.40 -14.82
C SER A 203 4.92 -2.11 -15.08
N LEU A 204 5.64 -1.67 -14.07
CA LEU A 204 7.09 -1.47 -14.16
C LEU A 204 7.79 -2.75 -14.65
N VAL A 205 7.35 -3.92 -14.17
CA VAL A 205 7.88 -5.23 -14.59
C VAL A 205 7.67 -5.49 -16.07
N ILE A 206 6.51 -5.08 -16.63
CA ILE A 206 6.22 -5.20 -18.07
C ILE A 206 7.06 -4.21 -18.88
N ALA A 207 7.20 -2.97 -18.38
CA ALA A 207 7.91 -1.91 -19.10
C ALA A 207 9.40 -2.19 -19.28
N VAL A 208 10.07 -2.75 -18.27
CA VAL A 208 11.52 -3.00 -18.30
C VAL A 208 11.89 -4.47 -18.54
N GLY A 209 10.92 -5.39 -18.46
CA GLY A 209 11.10 -6.84 -18.54
C GLY A 209 11.50 -7.46 -17.19
N LYS A 210 11.08 -8.72 -16.96
CA LYS A 210 11.23 -9.42 -15.67
C LYS A 210 12.68 -9.43 -15.15
N GLU A 211 13.68 -9.73 -16.02
CA GLU A 211 15.07 -9.81 -15.59
C GLU A 211 15.62 -8.47 -15.08
N LYS A 212 15.38 -7.39 -15.83
CA LYS A 212 15.81 -6.03 -15.43
C LYS A 212 15.03 -5.58 -14.20
N ALA A 213 13.72 -5.86 -14.15
CA ALA A 213 12.88 -5.55 -13.01
C ALA A 213 13.41 -6.24 -11.73
N ALA A 214 13.82 -7.51 -11.80
CA ALA A 214 14.37 -8.20 -10.64
C ALA A 214 15.62 -7.50 -10.04
N LYS A 215 16.40 -6.79 -10.87
CA LYS A 215 17.52 -5.96 -10.40
C LYS A 215 17.04 -4.65 -9.76
N LEU A 216 15.91 -4.10 -10.21
CA LEU A 216 15.32 -2.88 -9.63
C LEU A 216 14.71 -3.09 -8.23
N PHE A 217 14.48 -4.34 -7.82
CA PHE A 217 13.96 -4.66 -6.48
C PHE A 217 14.68 -3.90 -5.37
N TRP A 218 16.01 -3.80 -5.45
CA TRP A 218 16.84 -3.21 -4.41
C TRP A 218 16.61 -1.72 -4.18
N ILE A 219 16.08 -1.00 -5.18
CA ILE A 219 15.81 0.43 -5.08
C ILE A 219 14.80 0.73 -3.96
N PHE A 220 13.75 -0.09 -3.84
CA PHE A 220 12.69 0.13 -2.85
C PHE A 220 13.19 0.03 -1.40
N PRO A 221 13.81 -1.09 -0.95
CA PRO A 221 14.30 -1.18 0.40
C PRO A 221 15.44 -0.20 0.68
N LEU A 222 16.31 0.10 -0.32
CA LEU A 222 17.36 1.08 -0.16
C LEU A 222 16.81 2.48 0.08
N ILE A 223 15.81 2.93 -0.67
CA ILE A 223 15.16 4.21 -0.41
C ILE A 223 14.59 4.24 1.01
N SER A 224 13.86 3.18 1.44
CA SER A 224 13.30 3.13 2.79
C SER A 224 14.36 3.24 3.87
N TYR A 225 15.43 2.45 3.79
CA TYR A 225 16.49 2.47 4.80
C TYR A 225 17.32 3.76 4.77
N ILE A 226 17.66 4.28 3.60
CA ILE A 226 18.37 5.55 3.47
C ILE A 226 17.54 6.68 4.07
N THR A 227 16.22 6.70 3.83
CA THR A 227 15.32 7.70 4.40
C THR A 227 15.29 7.60 5.94
N ILE A 228 15.25 6.38 6.51
CA ILE A 228 15.31 6.18 7.95
C ILE A 228 16.65 6.66 8.52
N ILE A 229 17.77 6.29 7.90
CA ILE A 229 19.11 6.70 8.34
C ILE A 229 19.25 8.22 8.26
N ILE A 230 18.81 8.87 7.19
CA ILE A 230 18.81 10.33 7.06
C ILE A 230 17.96 10.95 8.18
N GLY A 231 16.75 10.44 8.42
CA GLY A 231 15.87 10.93 9.47
C GLY A 231 16.52 10.83 10.86
N VAL A 232 17.20 9.74 11.17
CA VAL A 232 17.93 9.56 12.43
C VAL A 232 19.14 10.50 12.50
N SER A 233 19.94 10.59 11.44
CA SER A 233 21.15 11.45 11.41
C SER A 233 20.81 12.93 11.51
N ALA A 234 19.63 13.34 11.03
CA ALA A 234 19.13 14.71 11.13
C ALA A 234 18.36 14.99 12.44
N ASN A 235 18.33 14.04 13.39
CA ASN A 235 17.54 14.10 14.64
C ASN A 235 16.01 14.25 14.43
N LEU A 236 15.52 13.92 13.24
CA LEU A 236 14.09 13.92 12.89
C LEU A 236 13.40 12.62 13.37
N PHE A 237 14.11 11.50 13.35
CA PHE A 237 13.64 10.22 13.86
C PHE A 237 14.45 9.79 15.09
N PRO A 238 13.85 9.03 16.04
CA PRO A 238 14.59 8.51 17.18
C PRO A 238 15.67 7.51 16.73
N LEU A 239 16.77 7.42 17.47
CA LEU A 239 17.84 6.44 17.22
C LEU A 239 17.30 5.00 17.16
N VAL A 240 16.27 4.68 17.96
CA VAL A 240 15.58 3.39 17.96
C VAL A 240 15.00 3.03 16.60
N SER A 241 14.75 3.98 15.68
CA SER A 241 14.28 3.68 14.34
C SER A 241 15.24 2.80 13.54
N LEU A 242 16.53 2.76 13.90
CA LEU A 242 17.51 1.85 13.32
C LEU A 242 17.21 0.37 13.62
N ILE A 243 16.30 0.04 14.56
CA ILE A 243 15.85 -1.34 14.80
C ILE A 243 15.23 -1.95 13.53
N THR A 244 14.72 -1.12 12.62
CA THR A 244 14.21 -1.56 11.32
C THR A 244 15.26 -2.30 10.49
N LEU A 245 16.56 -2.04 10.71
CA LEU A 245 17.66 -2.72 10.01
C LEU A 245 17.73 -4.22 10.33
N VAL A 246 17.09 -4.67 11.41
CA VAL A 246 16.98 -6.12 11.74
C VAL A 246 16.25 -6.90 10.63
N THR A 247 15.51 -6.22 9.76
CA THR A 247 14.80 -6.83 8.63
C THR A 247 15.67 -7.02 7.37
N ILE A 248 16.94 -6.59 7.39
CA ILE A 248 17.90 -6.78 6.27
C ILE A 248 17.98 -8.26 5.79
N PRO A 249 18.02 -9.29 6.65
CA PRO A 249 18.05 -10.68 6.19
C PRO A 249 16.82 -11.06 5.36
N LEU A 250 15.61 -10.55 5.70
CA LEU A 250 14.40 -10.77 4.92
C LEU A 250 14.47 -10.09 3.57
N MET A 251 14.98 -8.85 3.53
CA MET A 251 15.22 -8.10 2.30
C MET A 251 16.18 -8.87 1.37
N ILE A 252 17.33 -9.33 1.90
CA ILE A 252 18.33 -10.07 1.12
C ILE A 252 17.72 -11.37 0.57
N LYS A 253 17.03 -12.14 1.42
CA LYS A 253 16.34 -13.37 1.02
C LYS A 253 15.35 -13.09 -0.13
N SER A 254 14.56 -12.03 -0.02
CA SER A 254 13.55 -11.64 -1.03
C SER A 254 14.22 -11.26 -2.36
N GLY A 255 15.20 -10.36 -2.34
CA GLY A 255 15.86 -9.86 -3.55
C GLY A 255 16.69 -10.94 -4.27
N LEU A 256 17.46 -11.75 -3.54
CA LEU A 256 18.22 -12.85 -4.14
C LEU A 256 17.28 -13.95 -4.67
N GLY A 257 16.20 -14.24 -3.94
CA GLY A 257 15.20 -15.20 -4.36
C GLY A 257 14.45 -14.76 -5.61
N LEU A 258 14.04 -13.48 -5.67
CA LEU A 258 13.43 -12.90 -6.87
C LEU A 258 14.38 -13.00 -8.07
N ARG A 259 15.65 -12.60 -7.90
CA ARG A 259 16.65 -12.63 -8.99
C ARG A 259 16.86 -14.03 -9.56
N LYS A 260 16.74 -15.08 -8.75
CA LYS A 260 16.90 -16.48 -9.19
C LYS A 260 15.64 -17.08 -9.80
N ASN A 261 14.45 -16.57 -9.44
CA ASN A 261 13.18 -17.23 -9.73
C ASN A 261 12.15 -16.33 -10.42
N PHE A 262 12.55 -15.20 -11.01
CA PHE A 262 11.64 -14.21 -11.61
C PHE A 262 10.73 -14.79 -12.71
N ASP A 263 11.13 -15.88 -13.38
CA ASP A 263 10.35 -16.55 -14.42
C ASP A 263 9.50 -17.72 -13.92
N SER A 264 9.73 -18.21 -12.69
CA SER A 264 9.00 -19.35 -12.14
C SER A 264 8.03 -18.92 -11.06
N ILE A 265 6.74 -18.89 -11.39
CA ILE A 265 5.69 -18.47 -10.44
C ILE A 265 5.75 -19.31 -9.15
N GLU A 266 5.89 -20.64 -9.26
CA GLU A 266 5.88 -21.56 -8.12
C GLU A 266 7.05 -21.31 -7.18
N ASN A 267 8.25 -21.16 -7.75
CA ASN A 267 9.47 -20.91 -7.00
C ASN A 267 9.55 -19.47 -6.45
N LEU A 268 8.78 -18.51 -7.02
CA LEU A 268 8.78 -17.13 -6.59
C LEU A 268 7.89 -16.89 -5.35
N VAL A 269 6.81 -17.66 -5.15
CA VAL A 269 5.83 -17.46 -4.06
C VAL A 269 6.46 -17.33 -2.66
N PRO A 270 7.46 -18.15 -2.26
CA PRO A 270 8.13 -18.01 -0.96
C PRO A 270 8.81 -16.63 -0.79
N PHE A 271 9.37 -16.08 -1.86
CA PHE A 271 10.08 -14.79 -1.84
C PHE A 271 9.12 -13.61 -1.89
N MET A 272 7.97 -13.76 -2.56
CA MET A 272 6.85 -12.81 -2.44
C MET A 272 6.36 -12.72 -0.99
N SER A 273 6.21 -13.87 -0.32
CA SER A 273 5.83 -13.91 1.09
C SER A 273 6.88 -13.27 1.99
N SER A 274 8.18 -13.51 1.73
CA SER A 274 9.27 -12.85 2.45
C SER A 274 9.28 -11.33 2.24
N THR A 275 8.98 -10.86 1.02
CA THR A 275 8.86 -9.42 0.71
C THR A 275 7.71 -8.78 1.48
N LEU A 276 6.57 -9.46 1.54
CA LEU A 276 5.41 -8.98 2.31
C LEU A 276 5.74 -8.91 3.82
N MET A 277 6.41 -9.93 4.35
CA MET A 277 6.87 -9.94 5.75
C MET A 277 7.88 -8.82 6.00
N PHE A 278 8.85 -8.66 5.10
CA PHE A 278 9.81 -7.55 5.15
C PHE A 278 9.11 -6.20 5.26
N SER A 279 8.21 -5.89 4.33
CA SER A 279 7.47 -4.62 4.32
C SER A 279 6.69 -4.40 5.62
N ARG A 280 5.99 -5.42 6.11
CA ARG A 280 5.14 -5.31 7.31
C ARG A 280 5.95 -5.20 8.59
N ILE A 281 6.99 -6.03 8.76
CA ILE A 281 7.82 -6.00 9.97
C ILE A 281 8.60 -4.69 10.03
N THR A 282 9.17 -4.23 8.90
CA THR A 282 9.86 -2.94 8.83
C THR A 282 8.90 -1.80 9.21
N GLY A 283 7.70 -1.79 8.64
CA GLY A 283 6.69 -0.78 8.96
C GLY A 283 6.24 -0.82 10.43
N ALA A 284 6.01 -2.01 10.98
CA ALA A 284 5.62 -2.16 12.39
C ALA A 284 6.73 -1.74 13.36
N LEU A 285 7.98 -2.12 13.09
CA LEU A 285 9.13 -1.68 13.88
C LEU A 285 9.32 -0.17 13.79
N PHE A 286 9.04 0.42 12.63
CA PHE A 286 9.11 1.86 12.44
C PHE A 286 8.04 2.58 13.27
N VAL A 287 6.79 2.07 13.34
CA VAL A 287 5.76 2.58 14.27
C VAL A 287 6.24 2.50 15.72
N VAL A 288 6.69 1.31 16.15
CA VAL A 288 7.12 1.07 17.54
C VAL A 288 8.26 1.98 17.94
N SER A 289 9.18 2.31 17.02
CA SER A 289 10.33 3.16 17.30
C SER A 289 9.96 4.58 17.75
N PHE A 290 8.81 5.10 17.33
CA PHE A 290 8.32 6.43 17.77
C PHE A 290 7.58 6.39 19.12
N LEU A 291 7.14 5.21 19.56
CA LEU A 291 6.43 5.03 20.82
C LEU A 291 7.38 4.76 22.00
N ILE A 292 8.63 4.39 21.72
CA ILE A 292 9.66 4.18 22.75
C ILE A 292 10.29 5.53 23.06
N VAL A 293 10.04 6.02 24.26
CA VAL A 293 10.73 7.18 24.83
C VAL A 293 12.00 6.68 25.50
N LEU A 294 13.16 6.97 24.91
CA LEU A 294 14.47 6.77 25.51
C LEU A 294 15.00 8.11 26.01
#